data_e595d0d51d0bfc9f486c5a9e2b5c91e7
#
_entry.id   e595d0d51d0bfc9f486c5a9e2b5c91e7
#
_cell.length_a   1.000
_cell.length_b   1.000
_cell.length_c   1.000
_cell.angle_alpha   90.00
_cell.angle_beta   90.00
_cell.angle_gamma   90.00
#
_symmetry.space_group_name_H-M   'P 1'
#
loop_
_entity.id
_entity.type
_entity.pdbx_description
1 polymer ?
#
loop_
_entity_poly.entity_id
_entity_poly.type
_entity_poly.pdbx_seq_one_letter_code
_entity_poly.pdbx_strand_id
1 'polypeptide(L)'
;GEKVLILGASGGVGSCCVLLAKAMGCEVVAAGSSPEKLEALTSWGADHVIGYDAFEKTIYGIYGKPHRRKFEGGVDVVINFTGGDTWVPSLKATQRGGKILTCGATAGFDPAEDLRYIWTFELQVLGSNSWAIKDLEMLMEMIASEKLKPVIDTVLPLEQTAEGVRQLRDREVIGKIVITP
;
A
#
# COMPACT_ATOMS: atom_id res chain seq x y z
N GLY A 1 2.68 1.56 -17.53
CA GLY A 1 2.28 1.76 -16.18
C GLY A 1 3.44 2.13 -15.26
N GLU A 2 3.13 2.91 -14.23
CA GLU A 2 4.06 3.18 -13.15
C GLU A 2 4.25 1.92 -12.30
N LYS A 3 5.43 1.76 -11.70
CA LYS A 3 5.75 0.72 -10.71
C LYS A 3 5.35 1.22 -9.34
N VAL A 4 4.45 0.51 -8.68
CA VAL A 4 3.88 0.94 -7.39
C VAL A 4 4.16 -0.10 -6.31
N LEU A 5 4.87 0.31 -5.25
CA LEU A 5 5.04 -0.49 -4.04
C LEU A 5 3.96 -0.11 -3.03
N ILE A 6 3.23 -1.09 -2.53
CA ILE A 6 2.17 -0.88 -1.53
C ILE A 6 2.53 -1.63 -0.25
N LEU A 7 2.72 -0.90 0.84
CA LEU A 7 2.92 -1.45 2.18
C LEU A 7 1.58 -1.59 2.90
N GLY A 8 1.43 -2.62 3.75
CA GLY A 8 0.14 -2.93 4.36
C GLY A 8 -0.92 -3.37 3.35
N ALA A 9 -0.48 -3.95 2.23
CA ALA A 9 -1.31 -4.21 1.06
C ALA A 9 -2.52 -5.12 1.32
N SER A 10 -2.45 -6.03 2.30
CA SER A 10 -3.55 -6.93 2.65
C SER A 10 -4.63 -6.32 3.56
N GLY A 11 -4.41 -5.12 4.10
CA GLY A 11 -5.38 -4.43 4.95
C GLY A 11 -6.46 -3.70 4.15
N GLY A 12 -7.39 -3.06 4.87
CA GLY A 12 -8.54 -2.40 4.22
C GLY A 12 -8.20 -1.28 3.26
N VAL A 13 -7.18 -0.45 3.54
CA VAL A 13 -6.68 0.58 2.61
C VAL A 13 -5.83 -0.05 1.53
N GLY A 14 -4.91 -0.95 1.92
CA GLY A 14 -3.96 -1.56 1.01
C GLY A 14 -4.63 -2.40 -0.09
N SER A 15 -5.66 -3.19 0.24
CA SER A 15 -6.41 -3.98 -0.75
C SER A 15 -7.05 -3.08 -1.82
N CYS A 16 -7.65 -1.97 -1.40
CA CYS A 16 -8.18 -0.98 -2.34
C CYS A 16 -7.07 -0.36 -3.22
N CYS A 17 -5.91 -0.05 -2.63
CA CYS A 17 -4.77 0.49 -3.38
C CYS A 17 -4.25 -0.52 -4.42
N VAL A 18 -4.15 -1.82 -4.09
CA VAL A 18 -3.74 -2.86 -5.04
C VAL A 18 -4.72 -2.93 -6.21
N LEU A 19 -6.01 -3.06 -5.91
CA LEU A 19 -7.04 -3.18 -6.94
C LEU A 19 -7.12 -1.93 -7.83
N LEU A 20 -7.04 -0.74 -7.24
CA LEU A 20 -7.07 0.53 -7.97
C LEU A 20 -5.83 0.68 -8.85
N ALA A 21 -4.63 0.43 -8.33
CA ALA A 21 -3.39 0.50 -9.11
C ALA A 21 -3.41 -0.47 -10.29
N LYS A 22 -3.90 -1.70 -10.09
CA LYS A 22 -4.09 -2.67 -11.19
C LYS A 22 -5.10 -2.18 -12.22
N ALA A 23 -6.24 -1.64 -11.79
CA ALA A 23 -7.25 -1.07 -12.71
C ALA A 23 -6.70 0.12 -13.52
N MET A 24 -5.72 0.85 -12.97
CA MET A 24 -5.01 1.94 -13.65
C MET A 24 -3.86 1.46 -14.55
N GLY A 25 -3.60 0.16 -14.63
CA GLY A 25 -2.54 -0.42 -15.47
C GLY A 25 -1.13 -0.27 -14.89
N CYS A 26 -1.01 -0.13 -13.56
CA CYS A 26 0.27 -0.11 -12.88
C CYS A 26 0.88 -1.52 -12.73
N GLU A 27 2.19 -1.58 -12.64
CA GLU A 27 2.92 -2.75 -12.15
C GLU A 27 2.98 -2.67 -10.62
N VAL A 28 2.37 -3.64 -9.94
CA VAL A 28 2.16 -3.59 -8.49
C VAL A 28 3.06 -4.57 -7.75
N VAL A 29 3.87 -4.03 -6.83
CA VAL A 29 4.57 -4.80 -5.79
C VAL A 29 3.80 -4.63 -4.49
N ALA A 30 3.28 -5.72 -3.93
CA ALA A 30 2.47 -5.70 -2.72
C ALA A 30 3.19 -6.39 -1.55
N ALA A 31 3.28 -5.71 -0.40
CA ALA A 31 3.91 -6.25 0.79
C ALA A 31 2.89 -6.87 1.75
N GLY A 32 3.16 -8.11 2.17
CA GLY A 32 2.34 -8.86 3.13
C GLY A 32 3.18 -9.50 4.23
N SER A 33 2.55 -9.80 5.39
CA SER A 33 3.24 -10.28 6.60
C SER A 33 3.12 -11.79 6.84
N SER A 34 2.30 -12.49 6.05
CA SER A 34 2.13 -13.94 6.19
C SER A 34 1.89 -14.60 4.83
N PRO A 35 2.10 -15.92 4.70
CA PRO A 35 1.86 -16.65 3.46
C PRO A 35 0.43 -16.47 2.91
N GLU A 36 -0.58 -16.51 3.77
CA GLU A 36 -1.98 -16.36 3.39
C GLU A 36 -2.25 -14.97 2.80
N LYS A 37 -1.62 -13.93 3.38
CA LYS A 37 -1.71 -12.55 2.88
C LYS A 37 -1.03 -12.40 1.53
N LEU A 38 0.12 -13.04 1.34
CA LEU A 38 0.84 -13.02 0.05
C LEU A 38 0.02 -13.74 -1.04
N GLU A 39 -0.61 -14.85 -0.72
CA GLU A 39 -1.50 -15.57 -1.64
C GLU A 39 -2.70 -14.69 -2.05
N ALA A 40 -3.35 -14.04 -1.09
CA ALA A 40 -4.44 -13.11 -1.35
C ALA A 40 -4.00 -11.97 -2.29
N LEU A 41 -2.85 -11.34 -2.02
CA LEU A 41 -2.30 -10.28 -2.86
C LEU A 41 -2.03 -10.75 -4.30
N THR A 42 -1.53 -11.97 -4.46
CA THR A 42 -1.34 -12.59 -5.78
C THR A 42 -2.69 -12.77 -6.49
N SER A 43 -3.71 -13.22 -5.78
CA SER A 43 -5.05 -13.43 -6.36
C SER A 43 -5.72 -12.12 -6.79
N TRP A 44 -5.36 -10.97 -6.20
CA TRP A 44 -5.83 -9.65 -6.60
C TRP A 44 -5.04 -9.05 -7.76
N GLY A 45 -4.08 -9.78 -8.31
CA GLY A 45 -3.33 -9.40 -9.49
C GLY A 45 -2.07 -8.58 -9.22
N ALA A 46 -1.53 -8.59 -7.99
CA ALA A 46 -0.20 -8.03 -7.74
C ALA A 46 0.84 -8.76 -8.59
N ASP A 47 1.69 -8.02 -9.30
CA ASP A 47 2.72 -8.59 -10.19
C ASP A 47 3.86 -9.21 -9.38
N HIS A 48 4.16 -8.61 -8.21
CA HIS A 48 5.12 -9.14 -7.26
C HIS A 48 4.55 -9.08 -5.84
N VAL A 49 4.79 -10.11 -5.05
CA VAL A 49 4.44 -10.13 -3.62
C VAL A 49 5.71 -10.33 -2.80
N ILE A 50 5.88 -9.53 -1.75
CA ILE A 50 7.09 -9.48 -0.94
C ILE A 50 6.80 -9.43 0.55
N GLY A 51 7.76 -9.91 1.36
CA GLY A 51 7.75 -9.70 2.80
C GLY A 51 8.27 -8.32 3.19
N TYR A 52 8.23 -8.03 4.50
CA TYR A 52 8.74 -6.76 5.03
C TYR A 52 10.24 -6.75 5.27
N ASP A 53 10.87 -7.92 5.43
CA ASP A 53 12.29 -8.02 5.73
C ASP A 53 13.13 -7.50 4.56
N ALA A 54 13.87 -6.39 4.81
CA ALA A 54 14.76 -5.77 3.84
C ALA A 54 14.10 -5.59 2.45
N PHE A 55 12.83 -5.18 2.43
CA PHE A 55 12.03 -5.10 1.19
C PHE A 55 12.67 -4.17 0.14
N GLU A 56 13.40 -3.14 0.54
CA GLU A 56 14.13 -2.29 -0.39
C GLU A 56 15.19 -3.07 -1.19
N LYS A 57 15.79 -4.09 -0.58
CA LYS A 57 16.75 -4.96 -1.29
C LYS A 57 16.05 -5.88 -2.28
N THR A 58 14.86 -6.35 -1.93
CA THR A 58 14.01 -7.11 -2.84
C THR A 58 13.63 -6.26 -4.06
N ILE A 59 13.23 -5.00 -3.84
CA ILE A 59 12.98 -4.03 -4.92
C ILE A 59 14.23 -3.83 -5.78
N TYR A 60 15.43 -3.75 -5.18
CA TYR A 60 16.68 -3.66 -5.96
C TYR A 60 16.94 -4.91 -6.81
N GLY A 61 16.54 -6.07 -6.33
CA GLY A 61 16.64 -7.32 -7.10
C GLY A 61 15.72 -7.34 -8.33
N ILE A 62 14.53 -6.74 -8.21
CA ILE A 62 13.53 -6.70 -9.30
C ILE A 62 13.86 -5.60 -10.31
N TYR A 63 14.13 -4.38 -9.85
CA TYR A 63 14.21 -3.18 -10.70
C TYR A 63 15.59 -2.51 -10.75
N GLY A 64 16.55 -3.01 -10.01
CA GLY A 64 17.81 -2.35 -9.79
C GLY A 64 17.75 -1.31 -8.66
N LYS A 65 18.92 -0.94 -8.13
CA LYS A 65 19.03 0.09 -7.09
C LYS A 65 18.77 1.47 -7.70
N PRO A 66 17.99 2.35 -7.03
CA PRO A 66 17.78 3.72 -7.49
C PRO A 66 19.08 4.48 -7.71
N HIS A 67 19.17 5.16 -8.84
CA HIS A 67 20.37 5.90 -9.22
C HIS A 67 20.16 7.41 -9.05
N ARG A 68 21.01 8.09 -8.28
CA ARG A 68 20.85 9.52 -7.93
C ARG A 68 20.92 10.51 -9.12
N ARG A 69 21.43 10.09 -10.28
CA ARG A 69 21.59 10.95 -11.48
C ARG A 69 20.78 10.49 -12.67
N LYS A 70 20.07 9.36 -12.56
CA LYS A 70 19.27 8.78 -13.62
C LYS A 70 17.92 8.38 -13.05
N PHE A 71 16.90 8.38 -13.89
CA PHE A 71 15.56 7.89 -13.57
C PHE A 71 15.48 6.38 -13.82
N GLU A 72 16.32 5.62 -13.10
CA GLU A 72 16.48 4.18 -13.24
C GLU A 72 16.54 3.53 -11.84
N GLY A 73 16.04 2.31 -11.74
CA GLY A 73 16.02 1.51 -10.52
C GLY A 73 14.96 1.95 -9.51
N GLY A 74 14.52 1.03 -8.67
CA GLY A 74 13.43 1.27 -7.71
C GLY A 74 12.05 1.36 -8.35
N VAL A 75 11.10 1.89 -7.57
CA VAL A 75 9.70 2.08 -7.97
C VAL A 75 9.37 3.54 -8.15
N ASP A 76 8.36 3.83 -9.00
CA ASP A 76 7.90 5.20 -9.27
C ASP A 76 7.11 5.78 -8.09
N VAL A 77 6.32 4.93 -7.43
CA VAL A 77 5.44 5.32 -6.32
C VAL A 77 5.55 4.32 -5.19
N VAL A 78 5.66 4.82 -3.96
CA VAL A 78 5.46 4.02 -2.74
C VAL A 78 4.22 4.52 -2.03
N ILE A 79 3.29 3.62 -1.71
CA ILE A 79 2.14 3.89 -0.85
C ILE A 79 2.47 3.33 0.52
N ASN A 80 2.74 4.21 1.48
CA ASN A 80 3.14 3.86 2.84
C ASN A 80 2.29 4.59 3.87
N PHE A 81 1.29 3.91 4.41
CA PHE A 81 0.50 4.31 5.56
C PHE A 81 0.84 3.47 6.81
N THR A 82 1.93 2.71 6.74
CA THR A 82 2.46 1.91 7.86
C THR A 82 3.34 2.78 8.75
N GLY A 83 4.22 3.58 8.16
CA GLY A 83 5.16 4.42 8.92
C GLY A 83 6.22 3.61 9.65
N GLY A 84 6.71 4.11 10.78
CA GLY A 84 7.71 3.45 11.61
C GLY A 84 8.94 3.00 10.83
N ASP A 85 9.43 1.80 11.12
CA ASP A 85 10.64 1.23 10.49
C ASP A 85 10.54 1.01 8.98
N THR A 86 9.33 1.08 8.41
CA THR A 86 9.15 0.95 6.96
C THR A 86 9.45 2.24 6.19
N TRP A 87 9.57 3.38 6.87
CA TRP A 87 9.71 4.69 6.24
C TRP A 87 11.03 4.85 5.49
N VAL A 88 12.16 4.65 6.17
CA VAL A 88 13.49 4.79 5.56
C VAL A 88 13.71 3.80 4.41
N PRO A 89 13.35 2.52 4.52
CA PRO A 89 13.38 1.60 3.38
C PRO A 89 12.51 2.05 2.20
N SER A 90 11.37 2.72 2.46
CA SER A 90 10.51 3.30 1.39
C SER A 90 11.24 4.38 0.60
N LEU A 91 11.92 5.32 1.29
CA LEU A 91 12.76 6.33 0.63
C LEU A 91 13.83 5.68 -0.26
N LYS A 92 14.46 4.61 0.26
CA LYS A 92 15.51 3.89 -0.46
C LYS A 92 15.00 3.10 -1.67
N ALA A 93 13.76 2.60 -1.61
CA ALA A 93 13.13 1.84 -2.69
C ALA A 93 12.63 2.73 -3.82
N THR A 94 12.42 4.04 -3.56
CA THR A 94 11.83 4.97 -4.52
C THR A 94 12.88 5.47 -5.51
N GLN A 95 12.55 5.43 -6.80
CA GLN A 95 13.43 5.95 -7.86
C GLN A 95 13.54 7.48 -7.77
N ARG A 96 14.55 8.06 -8.44
CA ARG A 96 14.69 9.52 -8.57
C ARG A 96 13.43 10.13 -9.20
N GLY A 97 12.93 11.22 -8.62
CA GLY A 97 11.69 11.90 -9.04
C GLY A 97 10.41 11.17 -8.61
N GLY A 98 10.53 10.02 -7.93
CA GLY A 98 9.39 9.23 -7.50
C GLY A 98 8.63 9.84 -6.33
N LYS A 99 7.51 9.22 -5.98
CA LYS A 99 6.53 9.73 -5.01
C LYS A 99 6.37 8.76 -3.84
N ILE A 100 6.19 9.31 -2.65
CA ILE A 100 5.75 8.55 -1.47
C ILE A 100 4.42 9.13 -1.01
N LEU A 101 3.36 8.32 -1.08
CA LEU A 101 2.03 8.68 -0.62
C LEU A 101 1.81 8.14 0.79
N THR A 102 1.30 8.98 1.69
CA THR A 102 0.92 8.56 3.03
C THR A 102 -0.43 9.13 3.44
N CYS A 103 -1.23 8.32 4.14
CA CYS A 103 -2.50 8.72 4.74
C CYS A 103 -2.65 8.17 6.17
N GLY A 104 -1.56 7.73 6.77
CA GLY A 104 -1.55 7.15 8.11
C GLY A 104 -0.18 6.65 8.52
N ALA A 105 -0.07 6.16 9.76
CA ALA A 105 1.18 5.68 10.34
C ALA A 105 0.90 4.60 11.41
N THR A 106 0.37 3.46 10.98
CA THR A 106 -0.13 2.41 11.90
C THR A 106 0.95 1.74 12.75
N ALA A 107 2.22 1.77 12.31
CA ALA A 107 3.36 1.24 13.04
C ALA A 107 4.25 2.32 13.70
N GLY A 108 3.88 3.59 13.58
CA GLY A 108 4.59 4.72 14.21
C GLY A 108 4.61 5.95 13.32
N PHE A 109 4.33 7.10 13.93
CA PHE A 109 4.17 8.39 13.25
C PHE A 109 5.44 9.27 13.32
N ASP A 110 6.46 8.84 14.03
CA ASP A 110 7.72 9.58 14.23
C ASP A 110 8.94 8.74 13.80
N PRO A 111 9.04 8.36 12.51
CA PRO A 111 10.20 7.64 12.02
C PRO A 111 11.42 8.57 11.91
N ALA A 112 12.61 8.02 12.04
CA ALA A 112 13.83 8.73 11.68
C ALA A 112 13.80 9.11 10.20
N GLU A 113 14.20 10.35 9.88
CA GLU A 113 14.19 10.89 8.52
C GLU A 113 15.59 11.31 8.09
N ASP A 114 16.10 10.75 7.00
CA ASP A 114 17.31 11.23 6.34
C ASP A 114 16.96 12.09 5.14
N LEU A 115 16.87 13.39 5.36
CA LEU A 115 16.50 14.37 4.35
C LEU A 115 17.38 14.31 3.09
N ARG A 116 18.59 13.75 3.19
CA ARG A 116 19.49 13.60 2.03
C ARG A 116 18.86 12.74 0.94
N TYR A 117 18.04 11.75 1.29
CA TYR A 117 17.30 10.97 0.30
C TYR A 117 16.31 11.86 -0.47
N ILE A 118 15.58 12.73 0.21
CA ILE A 118 14.56 13.56 -0.40
C ILE A 118 15.18 14.48 -1.46
N TRP A 119 16.19 15.32 -1.11
CA TRP A 119 16.74 16.23 -2.11
C TRP A 119 17.66 15.55 -3.13
N THR A 120 18.40 14.49 -2.74
CA THR A 120 19.34 13.83 -3.65
C THR A 120 18.61 13.06 -4.75
N PHE A 121 17.48 12.45 -4.41
CA PHE A 121 16.64 11.70 -5.35
C PHE A 121 15.43 12.49 -5.82
N GLU A 122 15.31 13.77 -5.45
CA GLU A 122 14.19 14.64 -5.85
C GLU A 122 12.83 14.02 -5.54
N LEU A 123 12.70 13.37 -4.37
CA LEU A 123 11.49 12.66 -3.98
C LEU A 123 10.36 13.62 -3.62
N GLN A 124 9.14 13.24 -3.91
CA GLN A 124 7.93 13.93 -3.53
C GLN A 124 7.24 13.16 -2.40
N VAL A 125 7.12 13.77 -1.23
CA VAL A 125 6.35 13.19 -0.11
C VAL A 125 4.99 13.87 -0.08
N LEU A 126 3.94 13.08 -0.31
CA LEU A 126 2.57 13.54 -0.49
C LEU A 126 1.66 12.97 0.61
N GLY A 127 1.04 13.85 1.38
CA GLY A 127 0.04 13.49 2.37
C GLY A 127 -1.37 13.46 1.76
N SER A 128 -2.18 12.51 2.20
CA SER A 128 -3.60 12.42 1.87
C SER A 128 -4.40 12.26 3.16
N ASN A 129 -5.22 13.24 3.50
CA ASN A 129 -6.02 13.21 4.75
C ASN A 129 -7.52 13.12 4.48
N SER A 130 -7.97 13.54 3.29
CA SER A 130 -9.39 13.68 3.00
C SER A 130 -9.69 13.26 1.55
N TRP A 131 -10.96 13.29 1.20
CA TRP A 131 -11.48 12.99 -0.13
C TRP A 131 -12.55 14.01 -0.51
N ALA A 132 -12.72 14.24 -1.79
CA ALA A 132 -13.82 15.04 -2.31
C ALA A 132 -15.00 14.12 -2.69
N ILE A 133 -16.23 14.67 -2.71
CA ILE A 133 -17.42 13.90 -3.14
C ILE A 133 -17.19 13.28 -4.51
N LYS A 134 -16.54 14.00 -5.42
CA LYS A 134 -16.20 13.50 -6.76
C LYS A 134 -15.31 12.25 -6.73
N ASP A 135 -14.40 12.13 -5.77
CA ASP A 135 -13.54 10.93 -5.64
C ASP A 135 -14.38 9.72 -5.23
N LEU A 136 -15.36 9.92 -4.33
CA LEU A 136 -16.28 8.88 -3.93
C LEU A 136 -17.20 8.47 -5.08
N GLU A 137 -17.75 9.43 -5.82
CA GLU A 137 -18.61 9.17 -6.99
C GLU A 137 -17.87 8.31 -8.03
N MET A 138 -16.62 8.68 -8.36
CA MET A 138 -15.78 7.92 -9.28
C MET A 138 -15.50 6.50 -8.78
N LEU A 139 -15.21 6.34 -7.48
CA LEU A 139 -15.01 5.03 -6.87
C LEU A 139 -16.28 4.17 -6.95
N MET A 140 -17.43 4.75 -6.67
CA MET A 140 -18.74 4.05 -6.75
C MET A 140 -19.06 3.64 -8.19
N GLU A 141 -18.74 4.46 -9.19
CA GLU A 141 -18.86 4.10 -10.60
C GLU A 141 -17.96 2.91 -10.98
N MET A 142 -16.72 2.87 -10.47
CA MET A 142 -15.82 1.74 -10.68
C MET A 142 -16.37 0.45 -10.06
N ILE A 143 -16.96 0.54 -8.87
CA ILE A 143 -17.59 -0.60 -8.20
C ILE A 143 -18.83 -1.05 -8.96
N ALA A 144 -19.74 -0.13 -9.34
CA ALA A 144 -20.95 -0.43 -10.06
C ALA A 144 -20.68 -1.04 -11.46
N SER A 145 -19.59 -0.65 -12.11
CA SER A 145 -19.15 -1.22 -13.39
C SER A 145 -18.27 -2.48 -13.26
N GLU A 146 -18.17 -3.04 -12.06
CA GLU A 146 -17.36 -4.24 -11.73
C GLU A 146 -15.86 -4.10 -12.05
N LYS A 147 -15.38 -2.89 -12.29
CA LYS A 147 -13.94 -2.61 -12.51
C LYS A 147 -13.13 -2.69 -11.21
N LEU A 148 -13.80 -2.54 -10.08
CA LEU A 148 -13.19 -2.65 -8.74
C LEU A 148 -14.17 -3.37 -7.82
N LYS A 149 -13.69 -4.44 -7.17
CA LYS A 149 -14.47 -5.19 -6.19
C LYS A 149 -13.81 -5.09 -4.81
N PRO A 150 -14.39 -4.33 -3.87
CA PRO A 150 -13.84 -4.22 -2.52
C PRO A 150 -13.67 -5.58 -1.86
N VAL A 151 -12.56 -5.76 -1.15
CA VAL A 151 -12.27 -6.99 -0.41
C VAL A 151 -12.96 -6.91 0.95
N ILE A 152 -13.98 -7.73 1.14
CA ILE A 152 -14.67 -7.90 2.41
C ILE A 152 -14.29 -9.26 2.96
N ASP A 153 -13.60 -9.26 4.11
CA ASP A 153 -13.20 -10.47 4.82
C ASP A 153 -14.40 -11.11 5.49
N THR A 154 -15.10 -10.34 6.31
CA THR A 154 -16.20 -10.83 7.13
C THR A 154 -17.29 -9.76 7.27
N VAL A 155 -18.54 -10.20 7.31
CA VAL A 155 -19.70 -9.38 7.68
C VAL A 155 -20.21 -9.87 9.04
N LEU A 156 -20.27 -8.99 10.02
CA LEU A 156 -20.70 -9.28 11.38
C LEU A 156 -21.92 -8.44 11.77
N PRO A 157 -22.84 -8.97 12.57
CA PRO A 157 -23.90 -8.17 13.15
C PRO A 157 -23.35 -7.22 14.21
N LEU A 158 -24.12 -6.19 14.56
CA LEU A 158 -23.71 -5.12 15.48
C LEU A 158 -23.23 -5.65 16.85
N GLU A 159 -23.90 -6.70 17.36
CA GLU A 159 -23.59 -7.33 18.65
C GLU A 159 -22.19 -7.98 18.66
N GLN A 160 -21.63 -8.30 17.50
CA GLN A 160 -20.30 -8.91 17.34
C GLN A 160 -19.20 -7.88 17.01
N THR A 161 -19.46 -6.58 17.14
CA THR A 161 -18.45 -5.54 16.89
C THR A 161 -17.17 -5.75 17.68
N ALA A 162 -17.27 -6.17 18.95
CA ALA A 162 -16.10 -6.43 19.80
C ALA A 162 -15.21 -7.55 19.22
N GLU A 163 -15.80 -8.58 18.64
CA GLU A 163 -15.08 -9.66 17.97
C GLU A 163 -14.37 -9.15 16.69
N GLY A 164 -15.04 -8.34 15.88
CA GLY A 164 -14.41 -7.71 14.72
C GLY A 164 -13.21 -6.84 15.10
N VAL A 165 -13.30 -6.07 16.19
CA VAL A 165 -12.18 -5.27 16.71
C VAL A 165 -11.04 -6.17 17.19
N ARG A 166 -11.33 -7.30 17.85
CA ARG A 166 -10.33 -8.29 18.26
C ARG A 166 -9.56 -8.82 17.05
N GLN A 167 -10.26 -9.26 16.00
CA GLN A 167 -9.66 -9.78 14.78
C GLN A 167 -8.74 -8.76 14.10
N LEU A 168 -9.14 -7.47 14.06
CA LEU A 168 -8.29 -6.39 13.55
C LEU A 168 -7.03 -6.19 14.40
N ARG A 169 -7.16 -6.17 15.74
CA ARG A 169 -6.05 -6.05 16.66
C ARG A 169 -5.06 -7.19 16.50
N ASP A 170 -5.57 -8.41 16.36
CA ASP A 170 -4.77 -9.63 16.26
C ASP A 170 -4.24 -9.88 14.83
N ARG A 171 -4.51 -8.93 13.89
CA ARG A 171 -4.05 -8.93 12.49
C ARG A 171 -4.53 -10.14 11.67
N GLU A 172 -5.65 -10.71 12.02
CA GLU A 172 -6.27 -11.86 11.36
C GLU A 172 -6.96 -11.49 10.05
N VAL A 173 -7.33 -10.21 9.87
CA VAL A 173 -8.18 -9.73 8.78
C VAL A 173 -7.40 -9.54 7.47
N ILE A 174 -8.02 -9.93 6.36
CA ILE A 174 -7.58 -9.68 4.98
C ILE A 174 -8.66 -8.84 4.28
N GLY A 175 -8.40 -7.55 4.10
CA GLY A 175 -9.40 -6.60 3.60
C GLY A 175 -10.13 -5.87 4.71
N LYS A 176 -11.46 -5.90 4.70
CA LYS A 176 -12.33 -5.15 5.63
C LYS A 176 -13.34 -6.05 6.34
N ILE A 177 -13.61 -5.74 7.61
CA ILE A 177 -14.79 -6.23 8.31
C ILE A 177 -15.92 -5.21 8.11
N VAL A 178 -17.10 -5.68 7.78
CA VAL A 178 -18.33 -4.88 7.70
C VAL A 178 -19.23 -5.24 8.87
N ILE A 179 -19.72 -4.23 9.57
CA ILE A 179 -20.71 -4.40 10.64
C ILE A 179 -22.06 -3.98 10.09
N THR A 180 -23.06 -4.83 10.26
CA THR A 180 -24.46 -4.57 9.86
C THR A 180 -25.32 -4.39 11.09
N PRO A 181 -26.35 -3.49 11.03
CA PRO A 181 -27.34 -3.31 12.09
C PRO A 181 -28.13 -4.58 12.35
#